data_b890f96e7dda2c797e2c50e208d2ef1b
#
_entry.id   b890f96e7dda2c797e2c50e208d2ef1b
#
_cell.length_a   1.000
_cell.length_b   1.000
_cell.length_c   1.000
_cell.angle_alpha   90.00
_cell.angle_beta   90.00
_cell.angle_gamma   90.00
#
_symmetry.space_group_name_H-M   'P 1'
#
loop_
_entity.id
_entity.type
_entity.pdbx_description
1 polymer ?
#
loop_
_entity_poly.entity_id
_entity_poly.type
_entity_poly.pdbx_seq_one_letter_code
_entity_poly.pdbx_strand_id
1 'polypeptide(L)'
;METLIPALKKEQAPFKSIKIDGKIDELIEIDQSPIGRTPRSNPATYVGLFGYIRDIFAAMPESKARGYKASRFSFNVKGGRCETCQGAGIIKIEMNFMPNTFVKCPDCGGKRFSDETLQVKFKGYDIHDILETDVAKAAEIFAPFPAIKRKLDLLNSIGLGYIKLGQPAHTLSGGEAQRIKLAEELSKKRSDSSIYILDEPTTGLHFDDVKKLIAILNQLVNKGSTVIVIEHNLDIIKSSDYIIDIGPEGGDRGGKIVAAGTPEEVMKCKDSLTGKWLKTL
;
A
#
# COMPACT_ATOMS: atom_id res chain seq x y z
N MET A 1 8.20 -13.07 -11.92
CA MET A 1 8.45 -13.03 -10.46
C MET A 1 9.24 -14.24 -9.98
N GLU A 2 8.79 -15.46 -10.21
CA GLU A 2 9.42 -16.72 -9.70
C GLU A 2 10.87 -17.00 -10.15
N THR A 3 11.35 -16.34 -11.21
CA THR A 3 12.73 -16.49 -11.69
C THR A 3 13.58 -15.27 -11.38
N LEU A 4 13.07 -14.06 -11.66
CA LEU A 4 13.83 -12.83 -11.54
C LEU A 4 14.16 -12.49 -10.07
N ILE A 5 13.17 -12.56 -9.18
CA ILE A 5 13.36 -12.21 -7.76
C ILE A 5 14.34 -13.18 -7.07
N PRO A 6 14.17 -14.52 -7.16
CA PRO A 6 15.15 -15.44 -6.61
C PRO A 6 16.55 -15.26 -7.22
N ALA A 7 16.64 -14.97 -8.53
CA ALA A 7 17.91 -14.71 -9.18
C ALA A 7 18.60 -13.47 -8.59
N LEU A 8 17.88 -12.36 -8.38
CA LEU A 8 18.41 -11.15 -7.77
C LEU A 8 18.78 -11.35 -6.29
N LYS A 9 18.06 -12.20 -5.57
CA LYS A 9 18.35 -12.59 -4.19
C LYS A 9 19.46 -13.66 -4.09
N LYS A 10 19.98 -14.15 -5.22
CA LYS A 10 20.95 -15.25 -5.32
C LYS A 10 20.45 -16.57 -4.69
N GLU A 11 19.15 -16.79 -4.73
CA GLU A 11 18.48 -18.02 -4.30
C GLU A 11 18.47 -19.04 -5.43
N GLN A 12 18.16 -20.31 -5.11
CA GLN A 12 17.98 -21.34 -6.16
C GLN A 12 16.74 -21.02 -7.00
N ALA A 13 16.93 -20.88 -8.32
CA ALA A 13 15.87 -20.60 -9.27
C ALA A 13 16.22 -21.19 -10.66
N PRO A 14 15.27 -21.40 -11.56
CA PRO A 14 15.50 -21.96 -12.88
C PRO A 14 16.14 -20.92 -13.84
N PHE A 15 17.34 -20.46 -13.53
CA PHE A 15 18.13 -19.58 -14.40
C PHE A 15 19.56 -20.13 -14.59
N LYS A 16 20.16 -19.86 -15.75
CA LYS A 16 21.53 -20.33 -16.06
C LYS A 16 22.61 -19.45 -15.43
N SER A 17 22.44 -18.14 -15.52
CA SER A 17 23.38 -17.17 -14.95
C SER A 17 22.69 -15.81 -14.80
N ILE A 18 23.20 -15.03 -13.87
CA ILE A 18 22.83 -13.59 -13.74
C ILE A 18 24.13 -12.79 -13.62
N LYS A 19 24.20 -11.70 -14.37
CA LYS A 19 25.29 -10.69 -14.26
C LYS A 19 24.65 -9.39 -13.83
N ILE A 20 25.16 -8.79 -12.78
CA ILE A 20 24.73 -7.51 -12.25
C ILE A 20 25.92 -6.57 -12.32
N ASP A 21 25.80 -5.53 -13.15
CA ASP A 21 26.81 -4.48 -13.24
C ASP A 21 26.42 -3.37 -12.24
N GLY A 22 27.12 -3.33 -11.10
CA GLY A 22 26.87 -2.39 -10.02
C GLY A 22 26.49 -3.08 -8.70
N LYS A 23 26.19 -2.26 -7.68
CA LYS A 23 25.78 -2.70 -6.36
C LYS A 23 24.26 -2.54 -6.22
N ILE A 24 23.60 -3.60 -5.79
CA ILE A 24 22.21 -3.54 -5.34
C ILE A 24 22.23 -3.50 -3.81
N ASP A 25 21.78 -2.40 -3.23
CA ASP A 25 21.71 -2.26 -1.77
C ASP A 25 20.45 -2.92 -1.21
N GLU A 26 19.31 -2.74 -1.87
CA GLU A 26 18.03 -3.29 -1.44
C GLU A 26 17.18 -3.75 -2.62
N LEU A 27 16.46 -4.87 -2.42
CA LEU A 27 15.43 -5.36 -3.34
C LEU A 27 14.07 -5.25 -2.65
N ILE A 28 13.19 -4.44 -3.21
CA ILE A 28 11.90 -4.11 -2.63
C ILE A 28 10.80 -4.64 -3.55
N GLU A 29 10.10 -5.64 -3.06
CA GLU A 29 8.98 -6.27 -3.74
C GLU A 29 7.66 -5.68 -3.24
N ILE A 30 6.85 -5.16 -4.14
CA ILE A 30 5.55 -4.54 -3.84
C ILE A 30 4.48 -5.35 -4.57
N ASP A 31 3.96 -6.34 -3.86
CA ASP A 31 2.94 -7.27 -4.33
C ASP A 31 1.53 -6.90 -3.85
N GLN A 32 0.52 -7.62 -4.34
CA GLN A 32 -0.88 -7.43 -3.98
C GLN A 32 -1.30 -8.17 -2.69
N SER A 33 -0.37 -8.77 -1.96
CA SER A 33 -0.69 -9.45 -0.70
C SER A 33 -1.22 -8.46 0.37
N PRO A 34 -2.10 -8.91 1.28
CA PRO A 34 -2.67 -8.04 2.30
C PRO A 34 -1.61 -7.35 3.17
N ILE A 35 -1.85 -6.10 3.57
CA ILE A 35 -0.97 -5.32 4.48
C ILE A 35 -0.98 -5.84 5.94
N GLY A 36 -1.68 -6.92 6.21
CA GLY A 36 -1.72 -7.59 7.51
C GLY A 36 -2.79 -8.67 7.56
N ARG A 37 -2.62 -9.59 8.52
CA ARG A 37 -3.46 -10.80 8.64
C ARG A 37 -4.54 -10.69 9.72
N THR A 38 -4.62 -9.58 10.45
CA THR A 38 -5.55 -9.43 11.57
C THR A 38 -6.56 -8.31 11.31
N PRO A 39 -7.77 -8.36 11.90
CA PRO A 39 -8.76 -7.29 11.80
C PRO A 39 -8.29 -5.93 12.34
N ARG A 40 -7.18 -5.93 13.09
CA ARG A 40 -6.55 -4.73 13.66
C ARG A 40 -5.56 -4.06 12.72
N SER A 41 -5.11 -4.77 11.67
CA SER A 41 -4.27 -4.18 10.62
C SER A 41 -5.09 -3.26 9.75
N ASN A 42 -4.62 -2.03 9.54
CA ASN A 42 -5.28 -1.00 8.74
C ASN A 42 -4.27 -0.03 8.13
N PRO A 43 -4.66 0.82 7.17
CA PRO A 43 -3.76 1.80 6.54
C PRO A 43 -3.01 2.67 7.53
N ALA A 44 -3.70 3.26 8.54
CA ALA A 44 -3.07 4.16 9.51
C ALA A 44 -1.97 3.50 10.33
N THR A 45 -2.14 2.21 10.67
CA THR A 45 -1.11 1.45 11.41
C THR A 45 0.04 1.05 10.49
N TYR A 46 -0.25 0.65 9.27
CA TYR A 46 0.75 0.18 8.33
C TYR A 46 1.74 1.29 7.93
N VAL A 47 1.23 2.46 7.56
CA VAL A 47 2.11 3.60 7.20
C VAL A 47 2.62 4.38 8.43
N GLY A 48 2.42 3.87 9.65
CA GLY A 48 2.93 4.49 10.87
C GLY A 48 2.25 5.81 11.27
N LEU A 49 1.08 6.12 10.72
CA LEU A 49 0.32 7.33 11.09
C LEU A 49 -0.30 7.25 12.47
N PHE A 50 -0.76 6.06 12.85
CA PHE A 50 -1.55 5.89 14.07
C PHE A 50 -0.78 6.23 15.35
N GLY A 51 0.55 6.11 15.34
CA GLY A 51 1.42 6.57 16.44
C GLY A 51 1.25 8.06 16.71
N TYR A 52 1.44 8.88 15.71
CA TYR A 52 1.30 10.34 15.79
C TYR A 52 -0.12 10.77 16.18
N ILE A 53 -1.15 10.09 15.66
CA ILE A 53 -2.55 10.38 16.01
C ILE A 53 -2.77 10.13 17.52
N ARG A 54 -2.29 9.02 18.05
CA ARG A 54 -2.39 8.70 19.49
C ARG A 54 -1.70 9.73 20.37
N ASP A 55 -0.55 10.25 19.92
CA ASP A 55 0.18 11.30 20.66
C ASP A 55 -0.62 12.60 20.71
N ILE A 56 -1.32 12.97 19.62
CA ILE A 56 -2.23 14.12 19.60
C ILE A 56 -3.36 13.93 20.63
N PHE A 57 -4.02 12.77 20.63
CA PHE A 57 -5.09 12.51 21.60
C PHE A 57 -4.57 12.52 23.06
N ALA A 58 -3.38 12.00 23.31
CA ALA A 58 -2.76 12.06 24.64
C ALA A 58 -2.42 13.50 25.09
N ALA A 59 -2.17 14.40 24.12
CA ALA A 59 -1.90 15.81 24.41
C ALA A 59 -3.15 16.65 24.71
N MET A 60 -4.36 16.12 24.49
CA MET A 60 -5.60 16.84 24.76
C MET A 60 -5.76 17.19 26.25
N PRO A 61 -6.36 18.35 26.59
CA PRO A 61 -6.56 18.76 27.98
C PRO A 61 -7.26 17.71 28.84
N GLU A 62 -8.29 17.07 28.28
CA GLU A 62 -9.04 16.03 28.96
C GLU A 62 -8.19 14.77 29.23
N SER A 63 -7.34 14.38 28.27
CA SER A 63 -6.37 13.28 28.47
C SER A 63 -5.39 13.58 29.57
N LYS A 64 -4.85 14.80 29.61
CA LYS A 64 -3.92 15.25 30.67
C LYS A 64 -4.60 15.24 32.05
N ALA A 65 -5.82 15.76 32.15
CA ALA A 65 -6.58 15.77 33.39
C ALA A 65 -6.87 14.36 33.95
N ARG A 66 -7.06 13.38 33.04
CA ARG A 66 -7.31 11.97 33.39
C ARG A 66 -6.03 11.12 33.48
N GLY A 67 -4.85 11.69 33.23
CA GLY A 67 -3.58 10.95 33.19
C GLY A 67 -3.47 9.95 32.02
N TYR A 68 -4.19 10.16 30.92
CA TYR A 68 -4.18 9.28 29.78
C TYR A 68 -2.92 9.47 28.93
N LYS A 69 -2.21 8.39 28.66
CA LYS A 69 -1.04 8.34 27.79
C LYS A 69 -1.43 7.86 26.39
N ALA A 70 -0.55 7.94 25.41
CA ALA A 70 -0.78 7.47 24.02
C ALA A 70 -1.20 6.00 23.95
N SER A 71 -0.78 5.16 24.91
CA SER A 71 -1.21 3.76 25.01
C SER A 71 -2.72 3.62 25.24
N ARG A 72 -3.38 4.58 25.89
CA ARG A 72 -4.84 4.60 26.11
C ARG A 72 -5.60 4.58 24.76
N PHE A 73 -5.06 5.26 23.78
CA PHE A 73 -5.63 5.39 22.43
C PHE A 73 -5.18 4.28 21.47
N SER A 74 -4.67 3.16 21.98
CA SER A 74 -4.29 1.99 21.19
C SER A 74 -5.34 0.89 21.34
N PHE A 75 -5.88 0.42 20.24
CA PHE A 75 -6.76 -0.76 20.24
C PHE A 75 -5.99 -2.09 20.40
N ASN A 76 -4.65 -2.07 20.43
CA ASN A 76 -3.82 -3.26 20.64
C ASN A 76 -3.44 -3.48 22.11
N VAL A 77 -3.60 -2.49 22.98
CA VAL A 77 -3.13 -2.50 24.36
C VAL A 77 -4.34 -2.40 25.31
N LYS A 78 -4.31 -3.12 26.43
CA LYS A 78 -5.31 -3.01 27.48
C LYS A 78 -5.38 -1.59 28.05
N GLY A 79 -6.55 -1.23 28.57
CA GLY A 79 -6.77 0.03 29.28
C GLY A 79 -7.62 1.04 28.50
N GLY A 80 -7.56 1.09 27.17
CA GLY A 80 -8.39 2.00 26.37
C GLY A 80 -9.22 1.32 25.30
N ARG A 81 -8.90 0.07 24.98
CA ARG A 81 -9.66 -0.72 24.02
C ARG A 81 -10.91 -1.35 24.65
N CYS A 82 -11.87 -1.71 23.83
CA CYS A 82 -12.95 -2.60 24.23
C CYS A 82 -12.36 -3.99 24.53
N GLU A 83 -12.57 -4.49 25.75
CA GLU A 83 -11.99 -5.78 26.15
C GLU A 83 -12.77 -6.98 25.58
N THR A 84 -14.06 -6.84 25.28
CA THR A 84 -14.88 -7.90 24.67
C THR A 84 -14.34 -8.31 23.29
N CYS A 85 -14.09 -7.35 22.39
CA CYS A 85 -13.50 -7.63 21.09
C CYS A 85 -11.97 -7.45 21.07
N GLN A 86 -11.36 -7.12 22.20
CA GLN A 86 -9.94 -6.84 22.35
C GLN A 86 -9.41 -5.82 21.32
N GLY A 87 -10.24 -4.82 20.98
CA GLY A 87 -9.88 -3.78 20.02
C GLY A 87 -10.06 -4.17 18.55
N ALA A 88 -10.58 -5.36 18.24
CA ALA A 88 -10.86 -5.78 16.87
C ALA A 88 -12.09 -5.06 16.26
N GLY A 89 -13.05 -4.62 17.10
CA GLY A 89 -14.33 -4.06 16.67
C GLY A 89 -15.33 -5.12 16.20
N ILE A 90 -14.86 -6.33 15.94
CA ILE A 90 -15.67 -7.47 15.49
C ILE A 90 -15.38 -8.70 16.32
N ILE A 91 -16.31 -9.63 16.36
CA ILE A 91 -16.19 -10.95 17.00
C ILE A 91 -16.29 -12.00 15.91
N LYS A 92 -15.35 -12.94 15.90
CA LYS A 92 -15.37 -14.11 15.03
C LYS A 92 -16.31 -15.15 15.62
N ILE A 93 -17.29 -15.58 14.83
CA ILE A 93 -18.15 -16.72 15.15
C ILE A 93 -17.64 -17.91 14.34
N GLU A 94 -17.15 -18.92 15.04
CA GLU A 94 -16.67 -20.15 14.41
C GLU A 94 -17.85 -21.07 14.09
N MET A 95 -17.95 -21.51 12.84
CA MET A 95 -18.98 -22.43 12.39
C MET A 95 -18.32 -23.73 11.93
N ASN A 96 -18.72 -24.87 12.51
CA ASN A 96 -18.07 -26.16 12.30
C ASN A 96 -18.07 -26.64 10.82
N PHE A 97 -19.03 -26.23 10.00
CA PHE A 97 -19.18 -26.69 8.60
C PHE A 97 -19.32 -25.55 7.60
N MET A 98 -19.17 -24.30 8.02
CA MET A 98 -19.28 -23.12 7.16
C MET A 98 -18.10 -22.15 7.40
N PRO A 99 -17.81 -21.25 6.45
CA PRO A 99 -16.82 -20.21 6.68
C PRO A 99 -17.13 -19.39 7.93
N ASN A 100 -16.09 -19.03 8.67
CA ASN A 100 -16.23 -18.19 9.87
C ASN A 100 -16.93 -16.87 9.53
N THR A 101 -17.91 -16.50 10.35
CA THR A 101 -18.62 -15.22 10.22
C THR A 101 -18.07 -14.19 11.21
N PHE A 102 -18.05 -12.94 10.79
CA PHE A 102 -17.63 -11.81 11.62
C PHE A 102 -18.82 -10.88 11.87
N VAL A 103 -19.11 -10.63 13.14
CA VAL A 103 -20.16 -9.71 13.57
C VAL A 103 -19.58 -8.52 14.31
N LYS A 104 -20.22 -7.35 14.22
CA LYS A 104 -19.83 -6.20 15.03
C LYS A 104 -19.90 -6.55 16.52
N CYS A 105 -18.90 -6.10 17.28
CA CYS A 105 -18.89 -6.28 18.71
C CYS A 105 -20.13 -5.61 19.34
N PRO A 106 -20.96 -6.34 20.11
CA PRO A 106 -22.18 -5.77 20.69
C PRO A 106 -21.88 -4.66 21.72
N ASP A 107 -20.78 -4.78 22.47
CA ASP A 107 -20.45 -3.84 23.54
C ASP A 107 -19.98 -2.48 22.98
N CYS A 108 -19.02 -2.48 22.04
CA CYS A 108 -18.51 -1.23 21.48
C CYS A 108 -19.16 -0.82 20.14
N GLY A 109 -20.12 -1.59 19.62
CA GLY A 109 -20.76 -1.30 18.34
C GLY A 109 -19.80 -1.23 17.14
N GLY A 110 -18.63 -1.87 17.23
CA GLY A 110 -17.58 -1.80 16.22
C GLY A 110 -16.52 -0.71 16.47
N LYS A 111 -16.67 0.13 17.48
CA LYS A 111 -15.80 1.30 17.73
C LYS A 111 -14.40 0.96 18.24
N ARG A 112 -14.15 -0.27 18.68
CA ARG A 112 -12.82 -0.79 19.11
C ARG A 112 -12.33 -0.29 20.48
N PHE A 113 -12.86 0.81 21.01
CA PHE A 113 -12.43 1.47 22.25
C PHE A 113 -13.51 1.45 23.31
N SER A 114 -13.11 1.68 24.57
CA SER A 114 -14.05 1.90 25.68
C SER A 114 -14.69 3.30 25.58
N ASP A 115 -15.88 3.45 26.14
CA ASP A 115 -16.62 4.72 26.11
C ASP A 115 -15.84 5.88 26.74
N GLU A 116 -15.09 5.63 27.83
CA GLU A 116 -14.27 6.65 28.47
C GLU A 116 -13.14 7.14 27.53
N THR A 117 -12.59 6.26 26.70
CA THR A 117 -11.58 6.64 25.71
C THR A 117 -12.19 7.49 24.59
N LEU A 118 -13.41 7.17 24.16
CA LEU A 118 -14.15 7.90 23.13
C LEU A 118 -14.66 9.28 23.57
N GLN A 119 -14.69 9.58 24.89
CA GLN A 119 -15.01 10.91 25.38
C GLN A 119 -13.98 11.95 24.98
N VAL A 120 -12.71 11.58 24.87
CA VAL A 120 -11.65 12.50 24.45
C VAL A 120 -11.82 12.88 23.00
N LYS A 121 -11.90 14.20 22.73
CA LYS A 121 -12.12 14.70 21.36
C LYS A 121 -10.95 15.59 20.91
N PHE A 122 -10.61 15.46 19.64
CA PHE A 122 -9.73 16.35 18.90
C PHE A 122 -10.52 16.99 17.75
N LYS A 123 -10.68 18.32 17.76
CA LYS A 123 -11.53 19.05 16.78
C LYS A 123 -12.95 18.46 16.64
N GLY A 124 -13.53 17.95 17.71
CA GLY A 124 -14.86 17.34 17.73
C GLY A 124 -14.89 15.84 17.38
N TYR A 125 -13.81 15.27 16.88
CA TYR A 125 -13.69 13.84 16.52
C TYR A 125 -13.08 13.05 17.68
N ASP A 126 -13.64 11.90 18.02
CA ASP A 126 -12.94 10.91 18.84
C ASP A 126 -11.96 10.08 18.02
N ILE A 127 -11.23 9.17 18.69
CA ILE A 127 -10.23 8.33 18.02
C ILE A 127 -10.85 7.33 17.02
N HIS A 128 -12.08 6.89 17.26
CA HIS A 128 -12.81 6.04 16.32
C HIS A 128 -13.26 6.84 15.10
N ASP A 129 -13.82 8.05 15.30
CA ASP A 129 -14.23 8.93 14.22
C ASP A 129 -13.07 9.22 13.27
N ILE A 130 -11.88 9.47 13.82
CA ILE A 130 -10.66 9.64 13.02
C ILE A 130 -10.32 8.38 12.20
N LEU A 131 -10.46 7.19 12.76
CA LEU A 131 -10.21 5.94 12.03
C LEU A 131 -11.26 5.70 10.92
N GLU A 132 -12.48 6.19 11.10
CA GLU A 132 -13.55 6.10 10.10
C GLU A 132 -13.48 7.22 9.04
N THR A 133 -12.58 8.18 9.22
CA THR A 133 -12.39 9.29 8.26
C THR A 133 -11.57 8.81 7.06
N ASP A 134 -11.96 9.27 5.87
CA ASP A 134 -11.22 9.02 4.63
C ASP A 134 -9.86 9.75 4.65
N VAL A 135 -8.87 9.20 3.95
CA VAL A 135 -7.51 9.78 3.84
C VAL A 135 -7.55 11.24 3.38
N ALA A 136 -8.38 11.58 2.38
CA ALA A 136 -8.52 12.94 1.87
C ALA A 136 -9.01 13.89 2.97
N LYS A 137 -10.06 13.52 3.69
CA LYS A 137 -10.62 14.32 4.78
C LYS A 137 -9.67 14.41 5.97
N ALA A 138 -8.97 13.33 6.28
CA ALA A 138 -7.95 13.32 7.33
C ALA A 138 -6.80 14.30 7.01
N ALA A 139 -6.40 14.45 5.74
CA ALA A 139 -5.39 15.42 5.33
C ALA A 139 -5.79 16.89 5.65
N GLU A 140 -7.08 17.21 5.57
CA GLU A 140 -7.61 18.52 5.98
C GLU A 140 -7.58 18.67 7.52
N ILE A 141 -8.06 17.65 8.25
CA ILE A 141 -8.11 17.66 9.71
C ILE A 141 -6.72 17.85 10.32
N PHE A 142 -5.74 17.11 9.76
CA PHE A 142 -4.36 17.10 10.25
C PHE A 142 -3.43 18.08 9.50
N ALA A 143 -3.97 19.02 8.72
CA ALA A 143 -3.17 20.02 8.00
C ALA A 143 -2.11 20.74 8.87
N PRO A 144 -2.36 21.08 10.16
CA PRO A 144 -1.35 21.70 11.03
C PRO A 144 -0.21 20.77 11.48
N PHE A 145 -0.26 19.46 11.15
CA PHE A 145 0.73 18.48 11.60
C PHE A 145 1.55 17.95 10.41
N PRO A 146 2.71 18.55 10.09
CA PRO A 146 3.45 18.26 8.86
C PRO A 146 3.84 16.78 8.69
N ALA A 147 4.18 16.09 9.78
CA ALA A 147 4.56 14.67 9.75
C ALA A 147 3.40 13.76 9.34
N ILE A 148 2.18 14.06 9.81
CA ILE A 148 0.95 13.35 9.45
C ILE A 148 0.53 13.73 8.04
N LYS A 149 0.46 15.05 7.77
CA LYS A 149 0.01 15.58 6.48
C LYS A 149 0.80 15.01 5.32
N ARG A 150 2.14 14.99 5.41
CA ARG A 150 2.99 14.45 4.35
C ARG A 150 2.64 12.99 3.98
N LYS A 151 2.36 12.15 4.97
CA LYS A 151 1.97 10.74 4.73
C LYS A 151 0.57 10.64 4.13
N LEU A 152 -0.36 11.49 4.57
CA LEU A 152 -1.72 11.53 4.01
C LEU A 152 -1.73 12.08 2.57
N ASP A 153 -0.96 13.11 2.29
CA ASP A 153 -0.79 13.65 0.94
C ASP A 153 -0.18 12.60 -0.01
N LEU A 154 0.76 11.80 0.49
CA LEU A 154 1.34 10.70 -0.29
C LEU A 154 0.29 9.64 -0.61
N LEU A 155 -0.53 9.21 0.36
CA LEU A 155 -1.64 8.29 0.11
C LEU A 155 -2.66 8.87 -0.89
N ASN A 156 -2.98 10.16 -0.80
CA ASN A 156 -3.84 10.85 -1.77
C ASN A 156 -3.22 10.84 -3.17
N SER A 157 -1.91 11.09 -3.28
CA SER A 157 -1.22 11.18 -4.57
C SER A 157 -1.17 9.87 -5.34
N ILE A 158 -1.37 8.73 -4.67
CA ILE A 158 -1.43 7.40 -5.28
C ILE A 158 -2.88 6.88 -5.42
N GLY A 159 -3.88 7.78 -5.37
CA GLY A 159 -5.28 7.45 -5.61
C GLY A 159 -5.97 6.74 -4.43
N LEU A 160 -5.48 6.89 -3.19
CA LEU A 160 -6.06 6.27 -1.99
C LEU A 160 -6.82 7.27 -1.10
N GLY A 161 -7.24 8.41 -1.66
CA GLY A 161 -7.94 9.44 -0.90
C GLY A 161 -9.27 9.00 -0.29
N TYR A 162 -9.93 8.04 -0.91
CA TYR A 162 -11.26 7.54 -0.54
C TYR A 162 -11.24 6.44 0.54
N ILE A 163 -10.11 5.81 0.82
CA ILE A 163 -10.04 4.74 1.82
C ILE A 163 -10.08 5.32 3.23
N LYS A 164 -10.69 4.59 4.16
CA LYS A 164 -10.70 4.98 5.57
C LYS A 164 -9.37 4.66 6.25
N LEU A 165 -8.92 5.52 7.15
CA LEU A 165 -7.68 5.31 7.91
C LEU A 165 -7.69 3.99 8.69
N GLY A 166 -8.82 3.63 9.28
CA GLY A 166 -9.03 2.42 10.08
C GLY A 166 -9.60 1.24 9.29
N GLN A 167 -9.68 1.31 7.95
CA GLN A 167 -10.23 0.22 7.13
C GLN A 167 -9.47 -1.08 7.37
N PRO A 168 -10.16 -2.18 7.75
CA PRO A 168 -9.49 -3.45 8.01
C PRO A 168 -8.76 -3.99 6.78
N ALA A 169 -7.53 -4.48 6.95
CA ALA A 169 -6.68 -4.94 5.85
C ALA A 169 -7.33 -5.99 4.93
N HIS A 170 -8.19 -6.85 5.48
CA HIS A 170 -8.88 -7.90 4.72
C HIS A 170 -10.05 -7.38 3.86
N THR A 171 -10.43 -6.12 3.99
CA THR A 171 -11.45 -5.46 3.17
C THR A 171 -10.87 -4.63 2.03
N LEU A 172 -9.55 -4.51 2.00
CA LEU A 172 -8.83 -3.84 0.92
C LEU A 172 -8.70 -4.75 -0.29
N SER A 173 -8.83 -4.19 -1.48
CA SER A 173 -8.45 -4.89 -2.71
C SER A 173 -6.93 -5.09 -2.79
N GLY A 174 -6.47 -6.04 -3.61
CA GLY A 174 -5.04 -6.27 -3.82
C GLY A 174 -4.30 -5.01 -4.28
N GLY A 175 -4.89 -4.26 -5.21
CA GLY A 175 -4.31 -3.00 -5.70
C GLY A 175 -4.25 -1.90 -4.62
N GLU A 176 -5.26 -1.79 -3.73
CA GLU A 176 -5.21 -0.86 -2.59
C GLU A 176 -4.11 -1.24 -1.61
N ALA A 177 -4.00 -2.53 -1.25
CA ALA A 177 -2.95 -3.04 -0.38
C ALA A 177 -1.55 -2.76 -0.96
N GLN A 178 -1.37 -3.00 -2.24
CA GLN A 178 -0.12 -2.74 -2.96
C GLN A 178 0.26 -1.25 -2.93
N ARG A 179 -0.70 -0.35 -3.21
CA ARG A 179 -0.45 1.09 -3.16
C ARG A 179 -0.14 1.58 -1.75
N ILE A 180 -0.77 1.03 -0.71
CA ILE A 180 -0.41 1.35 0.69
C ILE A 180 1.04 0.94 0.99
N LYS A 181 1.49 -0.23 0.50
CA LYS A 181 2.89 -0.66 0.61
C LYS A 181 3.82 0.30 -0.13
N LEU A 182 3.46 0.71 -1.35
CA LEU A 182 4.22 1.69 -2.12
C LEU A 182 4.35 3.01 -1.36
N ALA A 183 3.26 3.54 -0.78
CA ALA A 183 3.30 4.76 0.03
C ALA A 183 4.23 4.63 1.24
N GLU A 184 4.20 3.49 1.94
CA GLU A 184 5.10 3.26 3.07
C GLU A 184 6.57 3.24 2.62
N GLU A 185 6.89 2.56 1.52
CA GLU A 185 8.26 2.52 0.98
C GLU A 185 8.74 3.91 0.53
N LEU A 186 7.91 4.68 -0.14
CA LEU A 186 8.22 6.07 -0.55
C LEU A 186 8.42 7.01 0.64
N SER A 187 7.82 6.72 1.79
CA SER A 187 7.99 7.52 3.00
C SER A 187 9.34 7.29 3.70
N LYS A 188 10.03 6.19 3.38
CA LYS A 188 11.33 5.84 3.96
C LYS A 188 12.46 6.54 3.21
N LYS A 189 13.55 6.80 3.91
CA LYS A 189 14.82 7.17 3.27
C LYS A 189 15.49 5.88 2.84
N ARG A 190 15.61 5.66 1.53
CA ARG A 190 16.25 4.50 0.94
C ARG A 190 17.56 4.88 0.26
N SER A 191 18.37 3.86 -0.01
CA SER A 191 19.56 3.99 -0.85
C SER A 191 19.17 4.28 -2.30
N ASP A 192 19.99 5.08 -2.98
CA ASP A 192 19.82 5.38 -4.40
C ASP A 192 20.06 4.16 -5.31
N SER A 193 20.63 3.06 -4.78
CA SER A 193 20.87 1.79 -5.48
C SER A 193 19.81 0.71 -5.16
N SER A 194 18.57 1.09 -4.91
CA SER A 194 17.47 0.16 -4.64
C SER A 194 16.80 -0.29 -5.93
N ILE A 195 16.33 -1.56 -5.96
CA ILE A 195 15.48 -2.10 -7.03
C ILE A 195 14.07 -2.29 -6.49
N TYR A 196 13.09 -1.64 -7.13
CA TYR A 196 11.68 -1.84 -6.86
C TYR A 196 11.07 -2.75 -7.91
N ILE A 197 10.30 -3.76 -7.48
CA ILE A 197 9.56 -4.66 -8.35
C ILE A 197 8.08 -4.55 -8.01
N LEU A 198 7.28 -4.14 -8.99
CA LEU A 198 5.83 -3.98 -8.86
C LEU A 198 5.10 -4.91 -9.84
N ASP A 199 4.05 -5.55 -9.36
CA ASP A 199 3.21 -6.45 -10.14
C ASP A 199 1.82 -5.83 -10.34
N GLU A 200 1.50 -5.46 -11.59
CA GLU A 200 0.25 -4.82 -12.02
C GLU A 200 -0.23 -3.66 -11.11
N PRO A 201 0.60 -2.64 -10.83
CA PRO A 201 0.25 -1.59 -9.89
C PRO A 201 -0.91 -0.69 -10.35
N THR A 202 -1.34 -0.77 -11.62
CA THR A 202 -2.48 0.00 -12.15
C THR A 202 -3.83 -0.68 -11.93
N THR A 203 -3.86 -1.91 -11.39
CA THR A 203 -5.10 -2.65 -11.17
C THR A 203 -6.09 -1.85 -10.33
N GLY A 204 -7.30 -1.60 -10.88
CA GLY A 204 -8.37 -0.85 -10.23
C GLY A 204 -8.16 0.67 -10.15
N LEU A 205 -7.19 1.24 -10.89
CA LEU A 205 -6.98 2.67 -10.99
C LEU A 205 -7.82 3.31 -12.12
N HIS A 206 -8.31 4.50 -11.84
CA HIS A 206 -8.79 5.41 -12.89
C HIS A 206 -7.59 6.00 -13.65
N PHE A 207 -7.77 6.39 -14.91
CA PHE A 207 -6.67 6.89 -15.76
C PHE A 207 -5.93 8.11 -15.15
N ASP A 208 -6.62 8.99 -14.41
CA ASP A 208 -5.96 10.13 -13.73
C ASP A 208 -5.04 9.68 -12.59
N ASP A 209 -5.36 8.57 -11.92
CA ASP A 209 -4.52 8.02 -10.86
C ASP A 209 -3.33 7.24 -11.45
N VAL A 210 -3.47 6.68 -12.65
CA VAL A 210 -2.34 6.09 -13.40
C VAL A 210 -1.27 7.15 -13.69
N LYS A 211 -1.65 8.38 -14.12
CA LYS A 211 -0.71 9.49 -14.32
C LYS A 211 0.04 9.86 -13.04
N LYS A 212 -0.65 9.88 -11.91
CA LYS A 212 -0.03 10.14 -10.60
C LYS A 212 0.96 9.04 -10.24
N LEU A 213 0.58 7.78 -10.47
CA LEU A 213 1.47 6.63 -10.24
C LEU A 213 2.74 6.72 -11.10
N ILE A 214 2.62 7.02 -12.40
CA ILE A 214 3.76 7.22 -13.31
C ILE A 214 4.69 8.31 -12.76
N ALA A 215 4.14 9.45 -12.33
CA ALA A 215 4.94 10.54 -11.76
C ALA A 215 5.73 10.10 -10.52
N ILE A 216 5.15 9.24 -9.69
CA ILE A 216 5.78 8.70 -8.49
C ILE A 216 6.88 7.69 -8.85
N LEU A 217 6.64 6.78 -9.81
CA LEU A 217 7.63 5.82 -10.27
C LEU A 217 8.84 6.57 -10.88
N ASN A 218 8.59 7.60 -11.67
CA ASN A 218 9.65 8.47 -12.22
C ASN A 218 10.45 9.19 -11.12
N GLN A 219 9.82 9.57 -9.98
CA GLN A 219 10.56 10.13 -8.85
C GLN A 219 11.53 9.12 -8.23
N LEU A 220 11.19 7.82 -8.18
CA LEU A 220 12.09 6.77 -7.72
C LEU A 220 13.29 6.62 -8.67
N VAL A 221 13.02 6.56 -9.98
CA VAL A 221 14.06 6.47 -11.01
C VAL A 221 14.98 7.68 -10.96
N ASN A 222 14.45 8.90 -10.87
CA ASN A 222 15.22 10.14 -10.78
C ASN A 222 16.09 10.23 -9.51
N LYS A 223 15.80 9.45 -8.47
CA LYS A 223 16.64 9.30 -7.28
C LYS A 223 17.72 8.21 -7.41
N GLY A 224 17.86 7.59 -8.59
CA GLY A 224 18.86 6.57 -8.86
C GLY A 224 18.39 5.13 -8.66
N SER A 225 17.14 4.90 -8.25
CA SER A 225 16.58 3.55 -8.11
C SER A 225 16.21 2.95 -9.46
N THR A 226 16.28 1.63 -9.56
CA THR A 226 15.73 0.89 -10.71
C THR A 226 14.30 0.45 -10.37
N VAL A 227 13.37 0.68 -11.29
CA VAL A 227 11.97 0.27 -11.13
C VAL A 227 11.61 -0.72 -12.22
N ILE A 228 11.23 -1.93 -11.82
CA ILE A 228 10.76 -3.00 -12.71
C ILE A 228 9.26 -3.16 -12.48
N VAL A 229 8.48 -2.97 -13.54
CA VAL A 229 7.01 -3.06 -13.48
C VAL A 229 6.53 -4.15 -14.42
N ILE A 230 5.72 -5.06 -13.91
CA ILE A 230 4.97 -6.01 -14.74
C ILE A 230 3.62 -5.35 -14.99
N GLU A 231 3.30 -5.07 -16.25
CA GLU A 231 2.11 -4.28 -16.59
C GLU A 231 1.52 -4.61 -17.95
N HIS A 232 0.23 -4.31 -18.07
CA HIS A 232 -0.54 -4.36 -19.31
C HIS A 232 -1.10 -2.99 -19.70
N ASN A 233 -0.98 -2.01 -18.80
CA ASN A 233 -1.43 -0.63 -19.04
C ASN A 233 -0.49 0.09 -20.01
N LEU A 234 -1.03 0.54 -21.15
CA LEU A 234 -0.24 1.15 -22.21
C LEU A 234 0.40 2.48 -21.82
N ASP A 235 -0.20 3.26 -20.91
CA ASP A 235 0.39 4.52 -20.45
C ASP A 235 1.67 4.27 -19.63
N ILE A 236 1.67 3.24 -18.77
CA ILE A 236 2.87 2.81 -18.04
C ILE A 236 3.93 2.31 -19.05
N ILE A 237 3.53 1.41 -19.96
CA ILE A 237 4.45 0.81 -20.92
C ILE A 237 5.09 1.89 -21.79
N LYS A 238 4.30 2.86 -22.29
CA LYS A 238 4.79 3.99 -23.10
C LYS A 238 5.75 4.92 -22.33
N SER A 239 5.55 5.02 -21.00
CA SER A 239 6.35 5.88 -20.13
C SER A 239 7.63 5.23 -19.63
N SER A 240 7.88 3.95 -19.95
CA SER A 240 9.08 3.23 -19.51
C SER A 240 10.29 3.57 -20.38
N ASP A 241 11.48 3.48 -19.78
CA ASP A 241 12.74 3.67 -20.52
C ASP A 241 13.09 2.42 -21.35
N TYR A 242 12.64 1.25 -20.91
CA TYR A 242 12.96 -0.03 -21.53
C TYR A 242 11.81 -1.03 -21.35
N ILE A 243 11.45 -1.75 -22.40
CA ILE A 243 10.40 -2.77 -22.42
C ILE A 243 11.04 -4.13 -22.71
N ILE A 244 10.56 -5.16 -21.98
CA ILE A 244 10.81 -6.56 -22.28
C ILE A 244 9.43 -7.19 -22.58
N ASP A 245 9.15 -7.39 -23.89
CA ASP A 245 7.88 -7.97 -24.34
C ASP A 245 7.99 -9.50 -24.39
N ILE A 246 7.14 -10.15 -23.60
CA ILE A 246 7.13 -11.62 -23.45
C ILE A 246 5.88 -12.18 -24.12
N GLY A 247 6.08 -13.13 -25.05
CA GLY A 247 4.99 -13.71 -25.81
C GLY A 247 5.42 -14.94 -26.60
N PRO A 248 4.84 -15.19 -27.82
CA PRO A 248 3.74 -14.42 -28.44
C PRO A 248 2.37 -14.66 -27.81
N GLU A 249 2.18 -15.81 -27.15
CA GLU A 249 0.93 -16.24 -26.52
C GLU A 249 1.16 -16.57 -25.04
N GLY A 250 0.13 -17.05 -24.34
CA GLY A 250 0.23 -17.56 -22.97
C GLY A 250 0.51 -19.07 -22.91
N GLY A 251 0.85 -19.59 -21.72
CA GLY A 251 1.09 -21.01 -21.47
C GLY A 251 2.29 -21.56 -22.25
N ASP A 252 2.17 -22.79 -22.74
CA ASP A 252 3.26 -23.54 -23.42
C ASP A 252 3.77 -22.88 -24.71
N ARG A 253 2.96 -22.00 -25.32
CA ARG A 253 3.32 -21.25 -26.53
C ARG A 253 3.86 -19.85 -26.27
N GLY A 254 3.97 -19.46 -25.01
CA GLY A 254 4.47 -18.17 -24.54
C GLY A 254 5.87 -18.24 -23.91
N GLY A 255 6.16 -17.27 -23.07
CA GLY A 255 7.35 -17.23 -22.24
C GLY A 255 8.66 -16.94 -22.99
N LYS A 256 8.59 -16.49 -24.25
CA LYS A 256 9.76 -16.07 -25.04
C LYS A 256 9.84 -14.56 -25.11
N ILE A 257 11.03 -14.02 -25.13
CA ILE A 257 11.23 -12.59 -25.42
C ILE A 257 10.96 -12.37 -26.90
N VAL A 258 9.90 -11.61 -27.22
CA VAL A 258 9.49 -11.26 -28.58
C VAL A 258 10.19 -9.98 -29.03
N ALA A 259 10.28 -9.01 -28.12
CA ALA A 259 11.01 -7.76 -28.35
C ALA A 259 11.61 -7.26 -27.03
N ALA A 260 12.73 -6.53 -27.13
CA ALA A 260 13.33 -5.85 -26.00
C ALA A 260 14.01 -4.57 -26.51
N GLY A 261 13.81 -3.45 -25.80
CA GLY A 261 14.33 -2.15 -26.22
C GLY A 261 13.50 -0.99 -25.70
N THR A 262 13.79 0.21 -26.20
CA THR A 262 12.96 1.38 -25.91
C THR A 262 11.54 1.22 -26.49
N PRO A 263 10.54 1.98 -26.04
CA PRO A 263 9.20 1.94 -26.64
C PRO A 263 9.23 2.11 -28.17
N GLU A 264 10.07 3.00 -28.70
CA GLU A 264 10.22 3.25 -30.13
C GLU A 264 10.84 2.06 -30.88
N GLU A 265 11.72 1.30 -30.25
CA GLU A 265 12.32 0.10 -30.81
C GLU A 265 11.29 -1.05 -30.83
N VAL A 266 10.56 -1.24 -29.74
CA VAL A 266 9.50 -2.26 -29.63
C VAL A 266 8.36 -1.97 -30.62
N MET A 267 7.99 -0.72 -30.84
CA MET A 267 7.02 -0.32 -31.87
C MET A 267 7.44 -0.76 -33.29
N LYS A 268 8.74 -0.87 -33.59
CA LYS A 268 9.24 -1.31 -34.92
C LYS A 268 9.17 -2.83 -35.09
N CYS A 269 9.09 -3.59 -34.00
CA CYS A 269 9.04 -5.04 -34.06
C CYS A 269 7.66 -5.53 -34.58
N LYS A 270 7.66 -6.22 -35.72
CA LYS A 270 6.44 -6.71 -36.37
C LYS A 270 5.73 -7.81 -35.57
N ASP A 271 6.47 -8.58 -34.80
CA ASP A 271 5.97 -9.71 -34.03
C ASP A 271 5.44 -9.31 -32.65
N SER A 272 5.81 -8.09 -32.17
CA SER A 272 5.33 -7.57 -30.91
C SER A 272 3.88 -7.07 -31.00
N LEU A 273 2.98 -7.68 -30.22
CA LEU A 273 1.61 -7.19 -30.06
C LEU A 273 1.62 -5.87 -29.28
N THR A 274 2.42 -5.78 -28.23
CA THR A 274 2.62 -4.55 -27.43
C THR A 274 3.06 -3.40 -28.33
N GLY A 275 4.03 -3.66 -29.22
CA GLY A 275 4.51 -2.66 -30.19
C GLY A 275 3.43 -2.20 -31.17
N LYS A 276 2.54 -3.11 -31.61
CA LYS A 276 1.39 -2.75 -32.45
C LYS A 276 0.42 -1.81 -31.75
N TRP A 277 0.08 -2.09 -30.47
CA TRP A 277 -0.82 -1.26 -29.71
C TRP A 277 -0.22 0.11 -29.34
N LEU A 278 1.08 0.16 -29.03
CA LEU A 278 1.77 1.43 -28.76
C LEU A 278 1.74 2.41 -29.94
N LYS A 279 1.65 1.90 -31.19
CA LYS A 279 1.51 2.75 -32.39
C LYS A 279 0.14 3.42 -32.52
N THR A 280 -0.86 2.96 -31.80
CA THR A 280 -2.24 3.48 -31.88
C THR A 280 -2.51 4.59 -30.88
N LEU A 281 -1.58 4.84 -29.94
CA LEU A 281 -1.58 5.90 -28.94
C LEU A 281 -0.87 7.16 -29.46
#